data_51b8a16a68f408777ead0087b8904d86
#
_entry.id   51b8a16a68f408777ead0087b8904d86
#
_cell.length_a   1.000
_cell.length_b   1.000
_cell.length_c   1.000
_cell.angle_alpha   90.00
_cell.angle_beta   90.00
_cell.angle_gamma   90.00
#
_symmetry.space_group_name_H-M   'P 1'
#
loop_
_entity.id
_entity.type
_entity.pdbx_description
1 polymer ?
#
loop_
_entity_poly.entity_id
_entity_poly.type
_entity_poly.pdbx_seq_one_letter_code
_entity_poly.pdbx_strand_id
1 'polypeptide(L)'
;MDSHSFDTKRIADGYKNRPWLHPQVIEKIAQITGTDSFLHGLDVGCGAGLSARALKAICREVTGTDISPEMIRVANEVCGSDPALTFFVSSAETIALDRPVDIVTAAGAIQWIDRTSFLQNIASCMAEHSILAVYDFSVSDRTVPGSPAHDFAVSDISVPQNAYTRWWHETYLPEFPKPCRNEHEWSNADIKSFGFHFFCRETLNLTHSFDLDSFIGFMMIQSNVNVQIENGSKQIADVRKWFEKTLAPVFQSGTITVIFTGYLWIMQKQ
;
A
#
# COMPACT_ATOMS: atom_id res chain seq x y z
N MET A 1 -16.65 -6.14 1.75
CA MET A 1 -15.98 -6.51 0.47
C MET A 1 -15.34 -7.84 0.71
N ASP A 2 -15.48 -8.77 -0.22
CA ASP A 2 -14.98 -10.13 -0.06
C ASP A 2 -13.46 -10.15 -0.26
N SER A 3 -12.70 -10.81 0.63
CA SER A 3 -11.24 -10.95 0.56
C SER A 3 -10.74 -11.61 -0.74
N HIS A 4 -11.64 -12.30 -1.44
CA HIS A 4 -11.39 -12.91 -2.74
C HIS A 4 -11.32 -11.94 -3.92
N SER A 5 -11.59 -10.64 -3.72
CA SER A 5 -11.56 -9.64 -4.80
C SER A 5 -10.17 -9.43 -5.43
N PHE A 6 -9.11 -9.89 -4.79
CA PHE A 6 -7.72 -9.76 -5.25
C PHE A 6 -7.13 -11.07 -5.79
N ASP A 7 -7.89 -12.16 -5.83
CA ASP A 7 -7.40 -13.51 -6.12
C ASP A 7 -7.46 -13.86 -7.62
N THR A 8 -7.59 -12.85 -8.49
CA THR A 8 -7.52 -13.09 -9.94
C THR A 8 -6.11 -12.85 -10.47
N LYS A 9 -5.67 -13.74 -11.36
CA LYS A 9 -4.36 -13.63 -12.04
C LYS A 9 -4.14 -12.24 -12.64
N ARG A 10 -5.17 -11.64 -13.26
CA ARG A 10 -5.10 -10.31 -13.87
C ARG A 10 -4.74 -9.23 -12.85
N ILE A 11 -5.40 -9.24 -11.69
CA ILE A 11 -5.17 -8.26 -10.64
C ILE A 11 -3.78 -8.45 -10.05
N ALA A 12 -3.40 -9.68 -9.72
CA ALA A 12 -2.08 -9.99 -9.19
C ALA A 12 -0.95 -9.57 -10.15
N ASP A 13 -1.06 -9.92 -11.43
CA ASP A 13 -0.08 -9.51 -12.47
C ASP A 13 -0.02 -7.97 -12.63
N GLY A 14 -1.14 -7.26 -12.43
CA GLY A 14 -1.18 -5.80 -12.47
C GLY A 14 -0.51 -5.15 -11.27
N TYR A 15 -0.54 -5.78 -10.10
CA TYR A 15 0.00 -5.22 -8.86
C TYR A 15 1.52 -4.97 -8.91
N LYS A 16 2.29 -5.76 -9.66
CA LYS A 16 3.73 -5.53 -9.88
C LYS A 16 4.06 -4.17 -10.50
N ASN A 17 3.07 -3.54 -11.19
CA ASN A 17 3.22 -2.25 -11.86
C ASN A 17 2.76 -1.07 -10.97
N ARG A 18 2.41 -1.30 -9.70
CA ARG A 18 2.10 -0.20 -8.78
C ARG A 18 3.34 0.66 -8.53
N PRO A 19 3.16 1.98 -8.32
CA PRO A 19 4.27 2.85 -7.93
C PRO A 19 4.99 2.30 -6.70
N TRP A 20 6.30 2.14 -6.78
CA TRP A 20 7.08 1.61 -5.66
C TRP A 20 7.41 2.71 -4.65
N LEU A 21 6.40 3.09 -3.85
CA LEU A 21 6.46 4.13 -2.82
C LEU A 21 6.89 3.60 -1.45
N HIS A 22 6.84 2.29 -1.25
CA HIS A 22 7.20 1.64 0.02
C HIS A 22 8.59 2.04 0.56
N PRO A 23 9.65 2.23 -0.24
CA PRO A 23 10.96 2.67 0.27
C PRO A 23 10.90 3.96 1.06
N GLN A 24 10.08 4.95 0.63
CA GLN A 24 9.92 6.22 1.34
C GLN A 24 9.29 6.01 2.73
N VAL A 25 8.37 5.04 2.86
CA VAL A 25 7.75 4.69 4.15
C VAL A 25 8.75 3.94 5.04
N ILE A 26 9.50 3.00 4.49
CA ILE A 26 10.51 2.22 5.24
C ILE A 26 11.63 3.13 5.77
N GLU A 27 12.09 4.08 4.96
CA GLU A 27 13.05 5.09 5.40
C GLU A 27 12.50 5.91 6.59
N LYS A 28 11.22 6.31 6.51
CA LYS A 28 10.56 7.03 7.59
C LYS A 28 10.41 6.18 8.86
N ILE A 29 10.11 4.88 8.73
CA ILE A 29 10.10 3.94 9.86
C ILE A 29 11.47 3.89 10.53
N ALA A 30 12.56 3.73 9.77
CA ALA A 30 13.92 3.71 10.29
C ALA A 30 14.28 5.00 11.02
N GLN A 31 13.93 6.17 10.45
CA GLN A 31 14.15 7.47 11.08
C GLN A 31 13.41 7.61 12.43
N ILE A 32 12.12 7.21 12.47
CA ILE A 32 11.28 7.34 13.68
C ILE A 32 11.75 6.37 14.78
N THR A 33 12.06 5.13 14.40
CA THR A 33 12.48 4.09 15.37
C THR A 33 13.94 4.22 15.80
N GLY A 34 14.73 5.02 15.07
CA GLY A 34 16.17 5.18 15.31
C GLY A 34 16.98 3.92 14.99
N THR A 35 16.42 3.00 14.19
CA THR A 35 17.06 1.74 13.83
C THR A 35 16.82 1.41 12.35
N ASP A 36 17.86 0.96 11.68
CA ASP A 36 17.88 0.57 10.27
C ASP A 36 18.40 -0.87 10.06
N SER A 37 18.50 -1.65 11.14
CA SER A 37 19.10 -2.98 11.15
C SER A 37 18.31 -3.94 12.05
N PHE A 38 17.25 -4.54 11.47
CA PHE A 38 16.50 -5.64 12.06
C PHE A 38 17.02 -6.98 11.54
N LEU A 39 16.96 -8.04 12.34
CA LEU A 39 17.35 -9.37 11.87
C LEU A 39 16.26 -9.99 11.02
N HIS A 40 15.01 -9.99 11.53
CA HIS A 40 13.89 -10.64 10.88
C HIS A 40 12.69 -9.69 10.75
N GLY A 41 12.28 -9.44 9.52
CA GLY A 41 11.06 -8.72 9.18
C GLY A 41 9.94 -9.67 8.74
N LEU A 42 8.71 -9.32 9.04
CA LEU A 42 7.50 -9.95 8.51
C LEU A 42 6.65 -8.90 7.81
N ASP A 43 6.23 -9.17 6.59
CA ASP A 43 5.30 -8.33 5.85
C ASP A 43 3.98 -9.08 5.63
N VAL A 44 2.92 -8.63 6.30
CA VAL A 44 1.61 -9.30 6.33
C VAL A 44 0.70 -8.67 5.28
N GLY A 45 0.05 -9.50 4.46
CA GLY A 45 -0.71 -9.04 3.30
C GLY A 45 0.23 -8.41 2.27
N CYS A 46 1.36 -9.06 2.00
CA CYS A 46 2.45 -8.53 1.18
C CYS A 46 2.11 -8.33 -0.30
N GLY A 47 0.96 -8.84 -0.75
CA GLY A 47 0.56 -8.79 -2.15
C GLY A 47 1.64 -9.30 -3.09
N ALA A 48 1.98 -8.52 -4.10
CA ALA A 48 3.04 -8.81 -5.07
C ALA A 48 4.48 -8.62 -4.53
N GLY A 49 4.66 -8.49 -3.21
CA GLY A 49 5.97 -8.42 -2.55
C GLY A 49 6.65 -7.05 -2.55
N LEU A 50 5.99 -5.99 -3.00
CA LEU A 50 6.61 -4.66 -3.11
C LEU A 50 6.98 -4.05 -1.75
N SER A 51 6.14 -4.22 -0.73
CA SER A 51 6.38 -3.80 0.65
C SER A 51 7.47 -4.64 1.32
N ALA A 52 7.42 -5.97 1.16
CA ALA A 52 8.45 -6.88 1.66
C ALA A 52 9.84 -6.58 1.06
N ARG A 53 9.88 -6.32 -0.25
CA ARG A 53 11.12 -5.91 -0.93
C ARG A 53 11.66 -4.58 -0.38
N ALA A 54 10.79 -3.63 -0.04
CA ALA A 54 11.22 -2.37 0.58
C ALA A 54 11.71 -2.61 2.02
N LEU A 55 10.98 -3.42 2.81
CA LEU A 55 11.35 -3.77 4.19
C LEU A 55 12.73 -4.41 4.28
N LYS A 56 13.16 -5.13 3.24
CA LYS A 56 14.50 -5.71 3.12
C LYS A 56 15.63 -4.69 3.26
N ALA A 57 15.38 -3.40 2.98
CA ALA A 57 16.39 -2.36 3.13
C ALA A 57 16.84 -2.15 4.59
N ILE A 58 16.00 -2.50 5.55
CA ILE A 58 16.28 -2.37 7.01
C ILE A 58 16.25 -3.72 7.74
N CYS A 59 16.09 -4.83 7.02
CA CYS A 59 16.06 -6.17 7.60
C CYS A 59 17.10 -7.07 6.93
N ARG A 60 17.71 -7.97 7.70
CA ARG A 60 18.60 -9.00 7.15
C ARG A 60 17.83 -10.02 6.32
N GLU A 61 16.68 -10.46 6.83
CA GLU A 61 15.79 -11.41 6.17
C GLU A 61 14.35 -10.90 6.31
N VAL A 62 13.51 -11.14 5.30
CA VAL A 62 12.09 -10.77 5.34
C VAL A 62 11.25 -11.95 4.87
N THR A 63 10.22 -12.22 5.63
CA THR A 63 9.14 -13.13 5.26
C THR A 63 7.93 -12.31 4.83
N GLY A 64 7.39 -12.56 3.64
CA GLY A 64 6.13 -11.98 3.16
C GLY A 64 5.03 -13.03 3.17
N THR A 65 3.84 -12.67 3.65
CA THR A 65 2.68 -13.55 3.62
C THR A 65 1.47 -12.86 3.02
N ASP A 66 0.67 -13.61 2.28
CA ASP A 66 -0.61 -13.16 1.75
C ASP A 66 -1.58 -14.33 1.70
N ILE A 67 -2.87 -14.07 1.83
CA ILE A 67 -3.91 -15.11 1.75
C ILE A 67 -4.11 -15.59 0.32
N SER A 68 -3.77 -14.77 -0.70
CA SER A 68 -3.92 -15.05 -2.12
C SER A 68 -2.73 -15.82 -2.68
N PRO A 69 -2.92 -17.06 -3.18
CA PRO A 69 -1.88 -17.81 -3.88
C PRO A 69 -1.34 -17.09 -5.12
N GLU A 70 -2.21 -16.35 -5.84
CA GLU A 70 -1.81 -15.60 -7.02
C GLU A 70 -0.90 -14.42 -6.68
N MET A 71 -1.15 -13.73 -5.56
CA MET A 71 -0.25 -12.68 -5.06
C MET A 71 1.12 -13.27 -4.69
N ILE A 72 1.15 -14.38 -3.97
CA ILE A 72 2.41 -15.06 -3.60
C ILE A 72 3.15 -15.57 -4.84
N ARG A 73 2.46 -16.06 -5.87
CA ARG A 73 3.09 -16.40 -7.15
C ARG A 73 3.82 -15.20 -7.74
N VAL A 74 3.15 -14.04 -7.81
CA VAL A 74 3.75 -12.81 -8.35
C VAL A 74 4.89 -12.30 -7.46
N ALA A 75 4.75 -12.36 -6.14
CA ALA A 75 5.82 -11.98 -5.22
C ALA A 75 7.10 -12.82 -5.45
N ASN A 76 6.96 -14.12 -5.65
CA ASN A 76 8.08 -15.00 -5.99
C ASN A 76 8.68 -14.70 -7.38
N GLU A 77 7.86 -14.34 -8.37
CA GLU A 77 8.35 -13.91 -9.69
C GLU A 77 9.14 -12.60 -9.63
N VAL A 78 8.66 -11.63 -8.84
CA VAL A 78 9.26 -10.29 -8.75
C VAL A 78 10.49 -10.24 -7.84
N CYS A 79 10.47 -11.01 -6.75
CA CYS A 79 11.44 -10.90 -5.65
C CYS A 79 12.24 -12.19 -5.37
N GLY A 80 11.82 -13.33 -5.94
CA GLY A 80 12.34 -14.66 -5.58
C GLY A 80 13.81 -14.92 -5.94
N SER A 81 14.49 -14.00 -6.61
CA SER A 81 15.94 -14.07 -6.83
C SER A 81 16.77 -13.60 -5.63
N ASP A 82 16.15 -12.92 -4.67
CA ASP A 82 16.83 -12.50 -3.42
C ASP A 82 16.64 -13.59 -2.35
N PRO A 83 17.72 -14.29 -1.94
CA PRO A 83 17.64 -15.38 -0.96
C PRO A 83 17.21 -14.91 0.44
N ALA A 84 17.22 -13.61 0.69
CA ALA A 84 16.79 -13.03 1.96
C ALA A 84 15.28 -12.71 1.98
N LEU A 85 14.56 -12.97 0.88
CA LEU A 85 13.10 -12.82 0.78
C LEU A 85 12.46 -14.20 0.64
N THR A 86 11.50 -14.48 1.51
CA THR A 86 10.70 -15.71 1.47
C THR A 86 9.23 -15.38 1.47
N PHE A 87 8.45 -16.04 0.60
CA PHE A 87 7.03 -15.80 0.48
C PHE A 87 6.23 -17.10 0.61
N PHE A 88 5.14 -17.07 1.39
CA PHE A 88 4.22 -18.21 1.46
C PHE A 88 2.77 -17.76 1.73
N VAL A 89 1.83 -18.62 1.33
CA VAL A 89 0.39 -18.37 1.53
C VAL A 89 0.05 -18.57 3.00
N SER A 90 -0.44 -17.52 3.65
CA SER A 90 -0.94 -17.57 5.02
C SER A 90 -1.89 -16.44 5.31
N SER A 91 -2.90 -16.69 6.16
CA SER A 91 -3.74 -15.66 6.75
C SER A 91 -2.97 -14.92 7.84
N ALA A 92 -3.19 -13.61 7.94
CA ALA A 92 -2.62 -12.76 8.99
C ALA A 92 -3.06 -13.17 10.40
N GLU A 93 -4.25 -13.74 10.51
CA GLU A 93 -4.88 -14.15 11.76
C GLU A 93 -4.34 -15.46 12.32
N THR A 94 -3.63 -16.25 11.49
CA THR A 94 -3.19 -17.61 11.87
C THR A 94 -1.74 -17.89 11.49
N ILE A 95 -0.96 -16.87 11.16
CA ILE A 95 0.44 -17.06 10.81
C ILE A 95 1.21 -17.71 11.96
N ALA A 96 2.05 -18.67 11.62
CA ALA A 96 2.99 -19.31 12.54
C ALA A 96 4.40 -19.21 11.97
N LEU A 97 5.35 -18.82 12.81
CA LEU A 97 6.75 -18.66 12.46
C LEU A 97 7.63 -19.49 13.39
N ASP A 98 8.72 -20.05 12.86
CA ASP A 98 9.66 -20.87 13.64
C ASP A 98 10.49 -20.04 14.64
N ARG A 99 10.53 -18.73 14.46
CA ARG A 99 11.30 -17.79 15.29
C ARG A 99 10.60 -16.43 15.38
N PRO A 100 10.80 -15.68 16.47
CA PRO A 100 10.26 -14.34 16.61
C PRO A 100 10.79 -13.38 15.55
N VAL A 101 10.00 -12.32 15.25
CA VAL A 101 10.36 -11.24 14.35
C VAL A 101 10.55 -9.93 15.11
N ASP A 102 11.43 -9.08 14.59
CA ASP A 102 11.80 -7.80 15.20
C ASP A 102 10.94 -6.65 14.69
N ILE A 103 10.45 -6.79 13.47
CA ILE A 103 9.54 -5.82 12.84
C ILE A 103 8.48 -6.53 12.01
N VAL A 104 7.25 -6.03 12.13
CA VAL A 104 6.11 -6.44 11.30
C VAL A 104 5.60 -5.24 10.54
N THR A 105 5.35 -5.41 9.24
CA THR A 105 4.64 -4.42 8.41
C THR A 105 3.29 -4.98 7.94
N ALA A 106 2.27 -4.12 7.87
CA ALA A 106 0.99 -4.38 7.21
C ALA A 106 0.67 -3.18 6.31
N ALA A 107 0.97 -3.34 5.01
CA ALA A 107 0.92 -2.28 4.02
C ALA A 107 -0.36 -2.37 3.19
N GLY A 108 -1.35 -1.50 3.44
CA GLY A 108 -2.63 -1.49 2.72
C GLY A 108 -3.47 -2.77 2.92
N ALA A 109 -3.17 -3.54 3.97
CA ALA A 109 -3.78 -4.84 4.23
C ALA A 109 -4.80 -4.81 5.36
N ILE A 110 -4.63 -3.92 6.34
CA ILE A 110 -5.35 -3.98 7.63
C ILE A 110 -6.89 -3.88 7.52
N GLN A 111 -7.40 -3.27 6.47
CA GLN A 111 -8.84 -3.19 6.21
C GLN A 111 -9.49 -4.52 5.81
N TRP A 112 -8.69 -5.53 5.45
CA TRP A 112 -9.13 -6.85 5.00
C TRP A 112 -8.96 -7.93 6.07
N ILE A 113 -8.34 -7.57 7.20
CA ILE A 113 -7.90 -8.47 8.27
C ILE A 113 -8.81 -8.28 9.49
N ASP A 114 -9.20 -9.38 10.17
CA ASP A 114 -9.79 -9.28 11.50
C ASP A 114 -8.76 -8.80 12.51
N ARG A 115 -8.93 -7.56 12.96
CA ARG A 115 -7.94 -6.83 13.77
C ARG A 115 -7.64 -7.51 15.08
N THR A 116 -8.66 -8.07 15.73
CA THR A 116 -8.53 -8.71 17.04
C THR A 116 -7.72 -9.99 16.92
N SER A 117 -8.09 -10.86 16.00
CA SER A 117 -7.39 -12.12 15.73
C SER A 117 -5.97 -11.85 15.25
N PHE A 118 -5.77 -10.84 14.40
CA PHE A 118 -4.44 -10.43 13.94
C PHE A 118 -3.54 -9.97 15.09
N LEU A 119 -4.01 -9.01 15.92
CA LEU A 119 -3.21 -8.49 17.03
C LEU A 119 -2.87 -9.58 18.05
N GLN A 120 -3.81 -10.47 18.32
CA GLN A 120 -3.58 -11.61 19.21
C GLN A 120 -2.52 -12.55 18.65
N ASN A 121 -2.63 -12.89 17.37
CA ASN A 121 -1.70 -13.82 16.72
C ASN A 121 -0.32 -13.20 16.57
N ILE A 122 -0.24 -11.96 16.04
CA ILE A 122 1.05 -11.34 15.73
C ILE A 122 1.86 -11.05 17.00
N ALA A 123 1.18 -10.72 18.12
CA ALA A 123 1.85 -10.54 19.39
C ALA A 123 2.65 -11.79 19.82
N SER A 124 2.15 -12.99 19.49
CA SER A 124 2.87 -14.23 19.80
C SER A 124 4.06 -14.51 18.89
N CYS A 125 4.08 -13.93 17.69
CA CYS A 125 5.15 -14.08 16.70
C CYS A 125 6.29 -13.04 16.86
N MET A 126 6.07 -12.00 17.65
CA MET A 126 6.99 -10.87 17.79
C MET A 126 7.88 -10.99 19.03
N ALA A 127 9.12 -10.54 18.92
CA ALA A 127 10.01 -10.38 20.08
C ALA A 127 9.56 -9.22 20.98
N GLU A 128 10.09 -9.16 22.22
CA GLU A 128 9.88 -7.99 23.09
C GLU A 128 10.53 -6.74 22.46
N HIS A 129 9.90 -5.59 22.65
CA HIS A 129 10.30 -4.30 22.08
C HIS A 129 10.32 -4.22 20.56
N SER A 130 9.80 -5.24 19.86
CA SER A 130 9.67 -5.25 18.40
C SER A 130 8.64 -4.25 17.91
N ILE A 131 8.71 -3.92 16.63
CA ILE A 131 7.91 -2.88 15.98
C ILE A 131 6.80 -3.50 15.12
N LEU A 132 5.57 -3.00 15.29
CA LEU A 132 4.48 -3.22 14.36
C LEU A 132 4.18 -1.90 13.62
N ALA A 133 4.42 -1.85 12.32
CA ALA A 133 4.15 -0.70 11.47
C ALA A 133 2.98 -0.99 10.52
N VAL A 134 1.87 -0.28 10.72
CA VAL A 134 0.68 -0.36 9.89
C VAL A 134 0.59 0.91 9.06
N TYR A 135 0.53 0.78 7.74
CA TYR A 135 0.41 1.93 6.86
C TYR A 135 -0.43 1.65 5.62
N ASP A 136 -1.02 2.68 5.08
CA ASP A 136 -1.67 2.67 3.77
C ASP A 136 -1.48 4.03 3.10
N PHE A 137 -1.54 4.04 1.78
CA PHE A 137 -1.54 5.26 0.99
C PHE A 137 -2.36 5.07 -0.28
N SER A 138 -3.03 6.11 -0.69
CA SER A 138 -3.85 6.12 -1.90
C SER A 138 -3.55 7.35 -2.73
N VAL A 139 -3.77 7.21 -4.04
CA VAL A 139 -3.69 8.34 -4.98
C VAL A 139 -4.68 9.42 -4.58
N SER A 140 -4.19 10.66 -4.49
CA SER A 140 -5.02 11.84 -4.21
C SER A 140 -5.43 12.56 -5.51
N ASP A 141 -6.29 13.54 -5.37
CA ASP A 141 -6.70 14.47 -6.43
C ASP A 141 -5.68 15.59 -6.69
N ARG A 142 -4.48 15.50 -6.09
CA ARG A 142 -3.46 16.55 -6.13
C ARG A 142 -2.22 16.13 -6.89
N THR A 143 -1.64 17.10 -7.59
CA THR A 143 -0.33 16.97 -8.27
C THR A 143 0.62 18.05 -7.79
N VAL A 144 1.91 17.81 -7.94
CA VAL A 144 2.95 18.82 -7.74
C VAL A 144 3.15 19.59 -9.05
N PRO A 145 2.99 20.90 -9.08
CA PRO A 145 3.27 21.70 -10.28
C PRO A 145 4.76 21.69 -10.59
N GLY A 146 5.17 21.10 -11.69
CA GLY A 146 6.40 21.38 -12.47
C GLY A 146 7.76 21.40 -11.76
N SER A 147 7.95 20.80 -10.57
CA SER A 147 9.23 20.87 -9.87
C SER A 147 9.64 19.53 -9.27
N PRO A 148 10.94 19.18 -9.23
CA PRO A 148 11.42 18.00 -8.53
C PRO A 148 11.10 18.12 -7.03
N ALA A 149 10.84 16.98 -6.40
CA ALA A 149 10.43 16.85 -5.01
C ALA A 149 11.31 17.67 -4.05
N HIS A 150 10.78 18.74 -3.52
CA HIS A 150 11.30 19.42 -2.33
C HIS A 150 10.15 19.84 -1.41
N ASP A 151 10.31 19.52 -0.16
CA ASP A 151 9.59 19.90 1.05
C ASP A 151 8.39 20.85 0.90
N PHE A 152 7.18 20.29 1.03
CA PHE A 152 5.98 21.10 1.20
C PHE A 152 5.46 20.97 2.63
N ALA A 153 5.66 22.03 3.41
CA ALA A 153 4.85 22.29 4.58
C ALA A 153 3.41 22.54 4.12
N VAL A 154 2.48 21.70 4.55
CA VAL A 154 1.07 21.81 4.23
C VAL A 154 0.44 22.83 5.18
N SER A 155 0.50 24.13 4.82
CA SER A 155 -0.36 25.15 5.40
C SER A 155 -0.97 25.96 4.26
N ASP A 156 -2.30 26.03 4.22
CA ASP A 156 -3.15 26.76 3.27
C ASP A 156 -3.18 26.25 1.83
N ILE A 157 -4.09 25.32 1.57
CA ILE A 157 -4.36 24.83 0.21
C ILE A 157 -5.78 25.23 -0.22
N SER A 158 -5.87 26.34 -0.93
CA SER A 158 -6.81 26.39 -2.05
C SER A 158 -6.27 25.43 -3.10
N VAL A 159 -6.91 24.27 -3.30
CA VAL A 159 -6.49 23.25 -4.29
C VAL A 159 -6.40 23.96 -5.65
N PRO A 160 -5.20 24.07 -6.27
CA PRO A 160 -5.12 24.65 -7.61
C PRO A 160 -5.97 23.78 -8.52
N GLN A 161 -6.97 24.36 -9.18
CA GLN A 161 -7.79 23.66 -10.17
C GLN A 161 -6.98 23.43 -11.45
N ASN A 162 -6.03 22.51 -11.36
CA ASN A 162 -5.28 22.06 -12.52
C ASN A 162 -6.09 21.02 -13.32
N ALA A 163 -5.60 20.68 -14.51
CA ALA A 163 -6.28 19.74 -15.41
C ALA A 163 -6.51 18.36 -14.75
N TYR A 164 -5.58 17.90 -13.92
CA TYR A 164 -5.68 16.62 -13.22
C TYR A 164 -6.77 16.65 -12.14
N THR A 165 -6.79 17.64 -11.26
CA THR A 165 -7.81 17.78 -10.21
C THR A 165 -9.21 17.88 -10.80
N ARG A 166 -9.36 18.64 -11.91
CA ARG A 166 -10.63 18.75 -12.63
C ARG A 166 -11.03 17.40 -13.22
N TRP A 167 -10.11 16.71 -13.93
CA TRP A 167 -10.36 15.39 -14.46
C TRP A 167 -10.79 14.41 -13.36
N TRP A 168 -10.13 14.46 -12.19
CA TRP A 168 -10.42 13.59 -11.05
C TRP A 168 -11.87 13.73 -10.58
N HIS A 169 -12.35 14.98 -10.36
CA HIS A 169 -13.66 15.23 -9.79
C HIS A 169 -14.81 15.23 -10.83
N GLU A 170 -14.56 15.75 -12.02
CA GLU A 170 -15.61 15.94 -13.02
C GLU A 170 -15.72 14.77 -14.01
N THR A 171 -14.67 13.92 -14.11
CA THR A 171 -14.63 12.85 -15.11
C THR A 171 -14.45 11.48 -14.47
N TYR A 172 -13.40 11.30 -13.63
CA TYR A 172 -13.05 9.99 -13.09
C TYR A 172 -14.02 9.51 -11.99
N LEU A 173 -14.24 10.29 -10.93
CA LEU A 173 -15.10 9.87 -9.82
C LEU A 173 -16.56 9.64 -10.22
N PRO A 174 -17.20 10.42 -11.12
CA PRO A 174 -18.52 10.09 -11.62
C PRO A 174 -18.60 8.77 -12.38
N GLU A 175 -17.55 8.40 -13.13
CA GLU A 175 -17.50 7.16 -13.89
C GLU A 175 -17.13 5.94 -13.03
N PHE A 176 -16.22 6.14 -12.07
CA PHE A 176 -15.70 5.10 -11.17
C PHE A 176 -15.80 5.57 -9.72
N PRO A 177 -17.00 5.58 -9.12
CA PRO A 177 -17.18 6.03 -7.74
C PRO A 177 -16.39 5.16 -6.76
N LYS A 178 -15.72 5.81 -5.81
CA LYS A 178 -15.01 5.09 -4.73
C LYS A 178 -16.04 4.59 -3.71
N PRO A 179 -15.98 3.31 -3.31
CA PRO A 179 -16.82 2.82 -2.23
C PRO A 179 -16.43 3.51 -0.91
N CYS A 180 -17.43 3.72 -0.05
CA CYS A 180 -17.16 4.14 1.32
C CYS A 180 -16.29 3.08 2.01
N ARG A 181 -15.16 3.49 2.57
CA ARG A 181 -14.29 2.65 3.41
C ARG A 181 -14.63 2.93 4.87
N ASN A 182 -14.87 1.88 5.65
CA ASN A 182 -14.94 1.99 7.10
C ASN A 182 -13.49 2.01 7.62
N GLU A 183 -12.91 3.20 7.64
CA GLU A 183 -11.60 3.42 8.25
C GLU A 183 -11.81 3.65 9.76
N HIS A 184 -11.71 2.58 10.56
CA HIS A 184 -11.63 2.72 12.00
C HIS A 184 -10.17 2.89 12.40
N GLU A 185 -9.84 4.07 12.90
CA GLU A 185 -8.55 4.27 13.56
C GLU A 185 -8.47 3.40 14.83
N TRP A 186 -7.29 2.85 15.06
CA TRP A 186 -7.03 2.13 16.31
C TRP A 186 -6.76 3.12 17.44
N SER A 187 -7.37 2.91 18.58
CA SER A 187 -7.06 3.64 19.82
C SER A 187 -5.98 2.92 20.64
N ASN A 188 -5.42 3.62 21.63
CA ASN A 188 -4.54 2.97 22.61
C ASN A 188 -5.25 1.83 23.37
N ALA A 189 -6.56 1.96 23.61
CA ALA A 189 -7.33 0.92 24.29
C ALA A 189 -7.42 -0.37 23.43
N ASP A 190 -7.57 -0.22 22.12
CA ASP A 190 -7.69 -1.36 21.21
C ASP A 190 -6.44 -2.22 21.15
N ILE A 191 -5.24 -1.62 21.28
CA ILE A 191 -3.96 -2.33 21.13
C ILE A 191 -3.33 -2.74 22.45
N LYS A 192 -3.62 -2.03 23.55
CA LYS A 192 -3.01 -2.27 24.86
C LYS A 192 -3.30 -3.67 25.40
N SER A 193 -4.51 -4.19 25.19
CA SER A 193 -4.90 -5.53 25.63
C SER A 193 -4.09 -6.65 24.97
N PHE A 194 -3.42 -6.37 23.86
CA PHE A 194 -2.54 -7.28 23.13
C PHE A 194 -1.05 -7.02 23.37
N GLY A 195 -0.70 -6.14 24.34
CA GLY A 195 0.68 -5.84 24.71
C GLY A 195 1.35 -4.81 23.81
N PHE A 196 0.59 -3.99 23.08
CA PHE A 196 1.14 -2.92 22.24
C PHE A 196 0.85 -1.53 22.81
N HIS A 197 1.71 -0.58 22.48
CA HIS A 197 1.44 0.84 22.65
C HIS A 197 1.86 1.61 21.40
N PHE A 198 1.19 2.73 21.13
CA PHE A 198 1.61 3.61 20.05
C PHE A 198 2.94 4.28 20.35
N PHE A 199 3.87 4.11 19.44
CA PHE A 199 5.15 4.82 19.43
C PHE A 199 5.01 6.13 18.64
N CYS A 200 4.35 6.08 17.48
CA CYS A 200 4.15 7.23 16.60
C CYS A 200 2.93 7.06 15.69
N ARG A 201 2.34 8.18 15.28
CA ARG A 201 1.33 8.27 14.21
C ARG A 201 1.70 9.41 13.28
N GLU A 202 1.79 9.12 12.00
CA GLU A 202 2.18 10.07 10.98
C GLU A 202 1.20 10.09 9.82
N THR A 203 1.04 11.25 9.21
CA THR A 203 0.41 11.37 7.90
C THR A 203 1.47 11.19 6.82
N LEU A 204 1.17 10.36 5.83
CA LEU A 204 2.03 10.16 4.67
C LEU A 204 1.64 11.12 3.55
N ASN A 205 2.64 11.79 2.97
CA ASN A 205 2.55 12.52 1.71
C ASN A 205 3.71 12.06 0.83
N LEU A 206 3.43 11.15 -0.09
CA LEU A 206 4.41 10.55 -0.98
C LEU A 206 4.18 11.05 -2.40
N THR A 207 5.20 11.08 -3.22
CA THR A 207 5.07 11.55 -4.60
C THR A 207 5.57 10.52 -5.59
N HIS A 208 4.92 10.46 -6.75
CA HIS A 208 5.36 9.63 -7.87
C HIS A 208 5.08 10.33 -9.20
N SER A 209 6.05 10.29 -10.10
CA SER A 209 5.89 10.83 -11.45
C SER A 209 5.47 9.74 -12.42
N PHE A 210 4.44 10.03 -13.21
CA PHE A 210 3.90 9.14 -14.23
C PHE A 210 3.98 9.78 -15.60
N ASP A 211 4.22 8.98 -16.61
CA ASP A 211 3.76 9.24 -17.96
C ASP A 211 2.32 8.73 -18.14
N LEU A 212 1.72 9.00 -19.30
CA LEU A 212 0.33 8.65 -19.56
C LEU A 212 0.08 7.13 -19.47
N ASP A 213 0.96 6.31 -20.05
CA ASP A 213 0.74 4.86 -20.12
C ASP A 213 0.90 4.19 -18.75
N SER A 214 1.93 4.57 -17.99
CA SER A 214 2.14 4.08 -16.62
C SER A 214 1.01 4.51 -15.67
N PHE A 215 0.48 5.73 -15.83
CA PHE A 215 -0.67 6.17 -15.04
C PHE A 215 -1.95 5.40 -15.40
N ILE A 216 -2.21 5.17 -16.68
CA ILE A 216 -3.33 4.32 -17.12
C ILE A 216 -3.19 2.92 -16.54
N GLY A 217 -2.01 2.30 -16.64
CA GLY A 217 -1.74 1.00 -16.05
C GLY A 217 -2.05 0.95 -14.55
N PHE A 218 -1.65 1.99 -13.82
CA PHE A 218 -1.96 2.14 -12.40
C PHE A 218 -3.46 2.33 -12.13
N MET A 219 -4.17 3.14 -12.93
CA MET A 219 -5.61 3.37 -12.76
C MET A 219 -6.44 2.12 -13.08
N MET A 220 -5.99 1.29 -14.04
CA MET A 220 -6.65 0.04 -14.42
C MET A 220 -6.70 -1.01 -13.29
N ILE A 221 -5.86 -0.88 -12.26
CA ILE A 221 -5.83 -1.80 -11.10
C ILE A 221 -6.46 -1.19 -9.83
N GLN A 222 -7.06 0.00 -9.92
CA GLN A 222 -7.79 0.57 -8.79
C GLN A 222 -9.05 -0.26 -8.46
N SER A 223 -9.33 -0.45 -7.18
CA SER A 223 -10.43 -1.32 -6.73
C SER A 223 -11.80 -0.93 -7.31
N ASN A 224 -12.11 0.37 -7.39
CA ASN A 224 -13.35 0.87 -7.99
C ASN A 224 -13.45 0.65 -9.51
N VAL A 225 -12.33 0.61 -10.21
CA VAL A 225 -12.26 0.25 -11.63
C VAL A 225 -12.41 -1.26 -11.80
N ASN A 226 -11.66 -2.04 -10.98
CA ASN A 226 -11.70 -3.49 -11.03
C ASN A 226 -13.09 -4.06 -10.80
N VAL A 227 -13.82 -3.55 -9.82
CA VAL A 227 -15.20 -4.01 -9.53
C VAL A 227 -16.08 -3.93 -10.77
N GLN A 228 -15.99 -2.87 -11.58
CA GLN A 228 -16.80 -2.72 -12.79
C GLN A 228 -16.37 -3.63 -13.95
N ILE A 229 -15.09 -4.02 -13.98
CA ILE A 229 -14.57 -4.97 -14.96
C ILE A 229 -14.95 -6.40 -14.56
N GLU A 230 -14.71 -6.78 -13.31
CA GLU A 230 -14.95 -8.16 -12.83
C GLU A 230 -16.44 -8.53 -12.80
N ASN A 231 -17.32 -7.59 -12.50
CA ASN A 231 -18.77 -7.83 -12.56
C ASN A 231 -19.35 -7.76 -13.98
N GLY A 232 -18.52 -7.54 -14.99
CA GLY A 232 -18.92 -7.49 -16.40
C GLY A 232 -19.63 -6.20 -16.86
N SER A 233 -19.73 -5.20 -15.96
CA SER A 233 -20.37 -3.91 -16.32
C SER A 233 -19.57 -3.15 -17.38
N LYS A 234 -18.24 -3.36 -17.43
CA LYS A 234 -17.35 -2.72 -18.40
C LYS A 234 -16.33 -3.72 -18.96
N GLN A 235 -16.00 -3.54 -20.25
CA GLN A 235 -14.93 -4.32 -20.88
C GLN A 235 -13.56 -3.65 -20.64
N ILE A 236 -12.53 -4.46 -20.40
CA ILE A 236 -11.15 -3.98 -20.14
C ILE A 236 -10.67 -3.02 -21.24
N ALA A 237 -10.86 -3.38 -22.51
CA ALA A 237 -10.43 -2.60 -23.65
C ALA A 237 -11.12 -1.22 -23.72
N ASP A 238 -12.40 -1.16 -23.35
CA ASP A 238 -13.18 0.07 -23.38
C ASP A 238 -12.77 1.00 -22.23
N VAL A 239 -12.52 0.43 -21.04
CA VAL A 239 -12.00 1.18 -19.89
C VAL A 239 -10.63 1.79 -20.20
N ARG A 240 -9.71 1.01 -20.82
CA ARG A 240 -8.39 1.53 -21.22
C ARG A 240 -8.51 2.68 -22.23
N LYS A 241 -9.32 2.52 -23.28
CA LYS A 241 -9.57 3.59 -24.27
C LYS A 241 -10.21 4.83 -23.64
N TRP A 242 -11.09 4.64 -22.66
CA TRP A 242 -11.70 5.73 -21.94
C TRP A 242 -10.65 6.53 -21.17
N PHE A 243 -9.73 5.86 -20.46
CA PHE A 243 -8.60 6.52 -19.79
C PHE A 243 -7.68 7.24 -20.79
N GLU A 244 -7.30 6.59 -21.88
CA GLU A 244 -6.46 7.20 -22.95
C GLU A 244 -7.08 8.51 -23.43
N LYS A 245 -8.37 8.49 -23.77
CA LYS A 245 -9.11 9.65 -24.27
C LYS A 245 -9.21 10.76 -23.24
N THR A 246 -9.56 10.44 -22.01
CA THR A 246 -9.86 11.45 -20.97
C THR A 246 -8.63 12.00 -20.29
N LEU A 247 -7.52 11.25 -20.25
CA LEU A 247 -6.25 11.67 -19.67
C LEU A 247 -5.31 12.38 -20.64
N ALA A 248 -5.47 12.21 -21.96
CA ALA A 248 -4.62 12.88 -22.94
C ALA A 248 -4.50 14.40 -22.70
N PRO A 249 -5.57 15.17 -22.39
CA PRO A 249 -5.44 16.58 -22.07
C PRO A 249 -4.67 16.89 -20.76
N VAL A 250 -4.64 15.93 -19.80
CA VAL A 250 -3.93 16.08 -18.52
C VAL A 250 -2.44 15.91 -18.70
N PHE A 251 -2.02 15.05 -19.63
CA PHE A 251 -0.62 14.68 -19.87
C PHE A 251 0.04 15.44 -21.04
N GLN A 252 -0.46 16.62 -21.42
CA GLN A 252 0.10 17.41 -22.52
C GLN A 252 1.58 17.76 -22.34
N SER A 253 2.06 17.89 -21.10
CA SER A 253 3.48 18.13 -20.76
C SER A 253 4.33 16.86 -20.72
N GLY A 254 3.77 15.71 -21.01
CA GLY A 254 4.45 14.41 -21.03
C GLY A 254 4.39 13.66 -19.69
N THR A 255 4.65 14.31 -18.56
CA THR A 255 4.62 13.67 -17.23
C THR A 255 3.87 14.53 -16.21
N ILE A 256 3.27 13.86 -15.22
CA ILE A 256 2.69 14.52 -14.04
C ILE A 256 3.24 13.87 -12.77
N THR A 257 3.44 14.65 -11.72
CA THR A 257 3.80 14.15 -10.39
C THR A 257 2.56 14.17 -9.51
N VAL A 258 2.09 12.98 -9.14
CA VAL A 258 0.88 12.78 -8.33
C VAL A 258 1.27 12.61 -6.87
N ILE A 259 0.47 13.19 -5.98
CA ILE A 259 0.61 13.05 -4.53
C ILE A 259 -0.23 11.86 -4.07
N PHE A 260 0.39 10.99 -3.27
CA PHE A 260 -0.27 9.91 -2.54
C PHE A 260 -0.35 10.31 -1.08
N THR A 261 -1.54 10.20 -0.51
CA THR A 261 -1.78 10.51 0.91
C THR A 261 -2.16 9.26 1.68
N GLY A 262 -1.79 9.21 2.95
CA GLY A 262 -2.11 8.07 3.78
C GLY A 262 -1.67 8.25 5.22
N TYR A 263 -1.50 7.14 5.91
CA TYR A 263 -1.09 7.11 7.31
C TYR A 263 0.01 6.08 7.56
N LEU A 264 0.76 6.31 8.62
CA LEU A 264 1.72 5.37 9.20
C LEU A 264 1.50 5.35 10.71
N TRP A 265 1.18 4.18 11.24
CA TRP A 265 1.08 3.93 12.68
C TRP A 265 2.20 2.99 13.09
N ILE A 266 3.02 3.44 14.01
CA ILE A 266 4.10 2.64 14.59
C ILE A 266 3.71 2.31 16.02
N MET A 267 3.67 1.03 16.30
CA MET A 267 3.39 0.47 17.62
C MET A 267 4.58 -0.36 18.07
N GLN A 268 4.83 -0.39 19.36
CA GLN A 268 5.87 -1.21 19.97
C GLN A 268 5.23 -2.22 20.92
N LYS A 269 5.72 -3.46 20.83
CA LYS A 269 5.38 -4.53 21.78
C LYS A 269 6.07 -4.25 23.12
N GLN A 270 5.31 -4.44 24.21
CA GLN A 270 5.81 -4.32 25.60
C GLN A 270 6.42 -5.62 26.08
#